data_bb0b361be010a316068e3cfad2a1d963
#
_entry.id   bb0b361be010a316068e3cfad2a1d963
#
_cell.length_a   1.000
_cell.length_b   1.000
_cell.length_c   1.000
_cell.angle_alpha   90.00
_cell.angle_beta   90.00
_cell.angle_gamma   90.00
#
_symmetry.space_group_name_H-M   'P 1'
#
loop_
_entity.id
_entity.type
_entity.pdbx_description
1 polymer ?
#
loop_
_entity_poly.entity_id
_entity_poly.type
_entity_poly.pdbx_seq_one_letter_code
_entity_poly.pdbx_strand_id
1 'polypeptide(L)'
;MTHYSRPFWPSQFPASRRPAWPRFRDALASDVVIVGGGLTGCTTAYVFAAAGIRTCLLEANRIGQGATGAGDGLILPRPSARFADLERSYGRRSARLMWEASRRAALDFTALMRRLGVRCGLERCDLVAIARSDEDEATLGRERKALGDAGLDAVWLNAGRLSHELGIEARCGLRAGGGARLDPYRACVGVARAAAARGARIFEQSAANRVRWGRTGVEVETRGGPIAARAVVIATAGPAPLFSSLERHFNRRHTYLALTPPLEGALRRRLGRNDVAVSAGAGEPRFVSRTRDGRLLIAGGDQPQVADRLRPRSVIQRTGQLMYELSLLYPEISGIQPDYGWDTVVVEAPDGVMCAGPHRNHPHHLFALGAGHNGPGSAYLAARVLLRRYAGGAEPGDEVFGFNRA
;
A
#
# COMPACT_ATOMS: atom_id res chain seq x y z
N MET A 1 17.60 9.00 21.31
CA MET A 1 16.69 10.13 20.97
C MET A 1 15.77 9.71 19.85
N THR A 2 14.45 9.84 20.00
CA THR A 2 13.47 9.40 19.00
C THR A 2 13.44 10.31 17.77
N HIS A 3 13.44 9.73 16.58
CA HIS A 3 13.32 10.45 15.31
C HIS A 3 11.84 10.63 14.94
N TYR A 4 11.25 11.75 15.34
CA TYR A 4 9.85 12.07 15.00
C TYR A 4 9.70 12.70 13.61
N SER A 5 8.55 12.46 12.98
CA SER A 5 8.16 12.99 11.65
C SER A 5 9.15 12.67 10.52
N ARG A 6 9.98 11.66 10.72
CA ARG A 6 10.97 11.18 9.75
C ARG A 6 10.71 9.71 9.42
N PRO A 7 10.20 9.38 8.23
CA PRO A 7 9.97 8.00 7.84
C PRO A 7 11.26 7.17 7.85
N PHE A 8 11.17 5.96 8.40
CA PHE A 8 12.33 5.08 8.59
C PHE A 8 12.97 4.66 7.26
N TRP A 9 12.21 4.15 6.31
CA TRP A 9 12.75 3.53 5.10
C TRP A 9 13.61 4.46 4.24
N PRO A 10 13.17 5.68 3.89
CA PRO A 10 14.01 6.61 3.15
C PRO A 10 15.25 7.06 3.92
N SER A 11 15.18 7.07 5.26
CA SER A 11 16.32 7.48 6.10
C SER A 11 17.45 6.45 6.11
N GLN A 12 17.12 5.16 5.89
CA GLN A 12 18.08 4.06 5.81
C GLN A 12 18.69 3.87 4.41
N PHE A 13 18.23 4.63 3.43
CA PHE A 13 18.77 4.51 2.08
C PHE A 13 19.98 5.44 1.89
N PRO A 14 21.17 4.92 1.55
CA PRO A 14 22.38 5.72 1.39
C PRO A 14 22.18 6.84 0.36
N ALA A 15 22.48 8.07 0.74
CA ALA A 15 22.30 9.24 -0.14
C ALA A 15 23.08 9.09 -1.46
N SER A 16 24.31 8.53 -1.40
CA SER A 16 25.16 8.28 -2.57
C SER A 16 24.59 7.26 -3.57
N ARG A 17 23.64 6.43 -3.15
CA ARG A 17 22.99 5.42 -4.00
C ARG A 17 21.59 5.84 -4.47
N ARG A 18 21.12 7.01 -4.03
CA ARG A 18 19.83 7.54 -4.47
C ARG A 18 19.90 7.89 -5.95
N PRO A 19 19.03 7.32 -6.81
CA PRO A 19 18.97 7.77 -8.18
C PRO A 19 18.46 9.23 -8.19
N ALA A 20 18.99 10.00 -9.12
CA ALA A 20 18.51 11.34 -9.41
C ALA A 20 17.91 11.33 -10.81
N TRP A 21 16.60 11.49 -10.90
CA TRP A 21 15.94 11.70 -12.17
C TRP A 21 15.84 13.20 -12.47
N PRO A 22 15.97 13.60 -13.76
CA PRO A 22 15.92 15.01 -14.13
C PRO A 22 14.56 15.64 -13.83
N ARG A 23 14.54 16.96 -13.72
CA ARG A 23 13.30 17.74 -13.86
C ARG A 23 12.85 17.71 -15.30
N PHE A 24 11.55 17.63 -15.50
CA PHE A 24 10.98 17.81 -16.82
C PHE A 24 11.17 19.25 -17.30
N ARG A 25 11.69 19.37 -18.50
CA ARG A 25 11.87 20.63 -19.22
C ARG A 25 11.60 20.39 -20.69
N ASP A 26 10.90 21.35 -21.34
CA ASP A 26 10.56 21.25 -22.74
C ASP A 26 9.22 20.53 -23.03
N ALA A 27 8.85 20.40 -24.30
CA ALA A 27 7.65 19.70 -24.75
C ALA A 27 7.97 18.23 -25.04
N LEU A 28 7.02 17.35 -24.75
CA LEU A 28 7.19 15.91 -24.95
C LEU A 28 5.91 15.31 -25.52
N ALA A 29 6.08 14.32 -26.40
CA ALA A 29 5.02 13.40 -26.80
C ALA A 29 5.31 11.99 -26.26
N SER A 30 4.30 11.37 -25.69
CA SER A 30 4.33 10.01 -25.13
C SER A 30 3.05 9.26 -25.50
N ASP A 31 3.01 7.93 -25.35
CA ASP A 31 1.74 7.22 -25.48
C ASP A 31 0.93 7.35 -24.18
N VAL A 32 1.62 7.30 -23.02
CA VAL A 32 0.98 7.42 -21.71
C VAL A 32 1.82 8.30 -20.79
N VAL A 33 1.16 9.25 -20.10
CA VAL A 33 1.74 9.98 -18.97
C VAL A 33 1.22 9.37 -17.68
N ILE A 34 2.10 9.10 -16.72
CA ILE A 34 1.76 8.62 -15.39
C ILE A 34 2.06 9.73 -14.38
N VAL A 35 1.07 10.12 -13.60
CA VAL A 35 1.18 11.15 -12.56
C VAL A 35 1.26 10.48 -11.20
N GLY A 36 2.38 10.67 -10.51
CA GLY A 36 2.69 10.11 -9.20
C GLY A 36 3.80 9.05 -9.24
N GLY A 37 4.90 9.34 -8.55
CA GLY A 37 6.10 8.50 -8.46
C GLY A 37 6.15 7.60 -7.22
N GLY A 38 5.00 7.25 -6.65
CA GLY A 38 4.86 6.20 -5.65
C GLY A 38 4.98 4.80 -6.27
N LEU A 39 4.85 3.78 -5.44
CA LEU A 39 4.99 2.39 -5.90
C LEU A 39 3.99 2.04 -7.00
N THR A 40 2.75 2.54 -6.92
CA THR A 40 1.72 2.33 -7.94
C THR A 40 2.12 2.90 -9.29
N GLY A 41 2.57 4.17 -9.33
CA GLY A 41 3.00 4.80 -10.57
C GLY A 41 4.27 4.17 -11.15
N CYS A 42 5.26 3.85 -10.33
CA CYS A 42 6.48 3.18 -10.77
C CYS A 42 6.19 1.77 -11.31
N THR A 43 5.30 1.01 -10.66
CA THR A 43 4.88 -0.31 -11.13
C THR A 43 4.11 -0.22 -12.45
N THR A 44 3.23 0.76 -12.57
CA THR A 44 2.51 1.04 -13.82
C THR A 44 3.49 1.41 -14.94
N ALA A 45 4.46 2.29 -14.66
CA ALA A 45 5.49 2.66 -15.63
C ALA A 45 6.30 1.44 -16.10
N TYR A 46 6.68 0.54 -15.18
CA TYR A 46 7.36 -0.69 -15.54
C TYR A 46 6.50 -1.61 -16.41
N VAL A 47 5.24 -1.83 -16.02
CA VAL A 47 4.33 -2.75 -16.72
C VAL A 47 4.03 -2.24 -18.13
N PHE A 48 3.79 -0.94 -18.30
CA PHE A 48 3.52 -0.32 -19.60
C PHE A 48 4.77 -0.29 -20.49
N ALA A 49 5.92 0.11 -19.95
CA ALA A 49 7.17 0.11 -20.71
C ALA A 49 7.60 -1.32 -21.13
N ALA A 50 7.37 -2.32 -20.27
CA ALA A 50 7.62 -3.72 -20.61
C ALA A 50 6.68 -4.26 -21.70
N ALA A 51 5.52 -3.64 -21.91
CA ALA A 51 4.59 -3.90 -23.02
C ALA A 51 4.90 -3.07 -24.29
N GLY A 52 6.03 -2.33 -24.31
CA GLY A 52 6.43 -1.53 -25.46
C GLY A 52 5.74 -0.17 -25.59
N ILE A 53 4.99 0.28 -24.57
CA ILE A 53 4.29 1.56 -24.56
C ILE A 53 5.26 2.67 -24.14
N ARG A 54 5.37 3.73 -24.94
CA ARG A 54 6.20 4.89 -24.60
C ARG A 54 5.57 5.60 -23.39
N THR A 55 6.26 5.54 -22.25
CA THR A 55 5.74 5.96 -20.96
C THR A 55 6.56 7.09 -20.38
N CYS A 56 5.88 8.14 -19.90
CA CYS A 56 6.46 9.23 -19.14
C CYS A 56 5.88 9.24 -17.73
N LEU A 57 6.72 9.23 -16.69
CA LEU A 57 6.29 9.33 -15.29
C LEU A 57 6.72 10.67 -14.71
N LEU A 58 5.77 11.39 -14.13
CA LEU A 58 5.94 12.66 -13.44
C LEU A 58 5.75 12.48 -11.94
N GLU A 59 6.74 12.90 -11.16
CA GLU A 59 6.68 12.98 -9.71
C GLU A 59 6.87 14.43 -9.24
N ALA A 60 5.98 14.91 -8.40
CA ALA A 60 6.01 16.28 -7.90
C ALA A 60 7.23 16.56 -7.01
N ASN A 61 7.64 15.58 -6.22
CA ASN A 61 8.78 15.63 -5.31
C ASN A 61 9.89 14.67 -5.76
N ARG A 62 10.07 13.57 -5.03
CA ARG A 62 11.01 12.51 -5.35
C ARG A 62 10.35 11.15 -5.31
N ILE A 63 10.82 10.25 -6.18
CA ILE A 63 10.32 8.88 -6.29
C ILE A 63 10.31 8.19 -4.92
N GLY A 64 9.15 7.63 -4.57
CA GLY A 64 8.95 6.83 -3.36
C GLY A 64 8.92 7.60 -2.04
N GLN A 65 9.07 8.91 -2.02
CA GLN A 65 9.10 9.71 -0.78
C GLN A 65 7.71 10.14 -0.26
N GLY A 66 6.63 9.79 -0.95
CA GLY A 66 5.26 9.96 -0.44
C GLY A 66 4.82 8.81 0.48
N ALA A 67 3.54 8.45 0.42
CA ALA A 67 2.93 7.38 1.22
C ALA A 67 3.67 6.03 1.10
N THR A 68 4.31 5.76 -0.03
CA THR A 68 5.12 4.54 -0.23
C THR A 68 6.27 4.45 0.76
N GLY A 69 7.12 5.47 0.84
CA GLY A 69 8.29 5.47 1.73
C GLY A 69 7.94 5.66 3.21
N ALA A 70 6.72 6.05 3.50
CA ALA A 70 6.21 6.20 4.86
C ALA A 70 5.27 5.05 5.28
N GLY A 71 5.02 4.06 4.42
CA GLY A 71 4.17 2.90 4.72
C GLY A 71 4.86 1.85 5.58
N ASP A 72 4.09 0.83 5.98
CA ASP A 72 4.54 -0.28 6.84
C ASP A 72 5.33 -1.36 6.10
N GLY A 73 5.28 -1.37 4.76
CA GLY A 73 5.98 -2.35 3.92
C GLY A 73 5.33 -3.73 3.86
N LEU A 74 4.11 -3.87 4.33
CA LEU A 74 3.36 -5.13 4.22
C LEU A 74 2.75 -5.31 2.82
N ILE A 75 2.79 -6.52 2.33
CA ILE A 75 2.08 -6.99 1.15
C ILE A 75 0.98 -7.92 1.64
N LEU A 76 -0.24 -7.41 1.70
CA LEU A 76 -1.37 -8.18 2.20
C LEU A 76 -1.93 -9.07 1.08
N PRO A 77 -2.25 -10.35 1.37
CA PRO A 77 -2.80 -11.28 0.38
C PRO A 77 -4.32 -11.14 0.21
N ARG A 78 -4.89 -9.99 0.58
CA ARG A 78 -6.31 -9.72 0.60
C ARG A 78 -6.60 -8.22 0.47
N PRO A 79 -7.81 -7.79 0.14
CA PRO A 79 -8.24 -6.40 0.30
C PRO A 79 -8.12 -5.91 1.76
N SER A 80 -8.20 -4.61 1.98
CA SER A 80 -8.25 -4.05 3.35
C SER A 80 -9.53 -4.49 4.08
N ALA A 81 -10.66 -4.53 3.37
CA ALA A 81 -11.93 -5.02 3.91
C ALA A 81 -11.92 -6.51 4.20
N ARG A 82 -12.80 -6.93 5.11
CA ARG A 82 -13.07 -8.35 5.37
C ARG A 82 -13.90 -8.97 4.25
N PHE A 83 -13.73 -10.27 4.01
CA PHE A 83 -14.49 -10.98 3.00
C PHE A 83 -16.01 -10.96 3.29
N ALA A 84 -16.39 -11.15 4.56
CA ALA A 84 -17.79 -11.11 4.99
C ALA A 84 -18.47 -9.75 4.70
N ASP A 85 -17.73 -8.65 4.78
CA ASP A 85 -18.25 -7.32 4.47
C ASP A 85 -18.39 -7.11 2.96
N LEU A 86 -17.42 -7.57 2.18
CA LEU A 86 -17.48 -7.56 0.72
C LEU A 86 -18.61 -8.45 0.19
N GLU A 87 -18.78 -9.65 0.75
CA GLU A 87 -19.87 -10.56 0.39
C GLU A 87 -21.25 -9.93 0.64
N ARG A 88 -21.39 -9.24 1.76
CA ARG A 88 -22.65 -8.52 2.08
C ARG A 88 -22.94 -7.39 1.09
N SER A 89 -21.90 -6.65 0.66
CA SER A 89 -22.06 -5.48 -0.19
C SER A 89 -22.19 -5.82 -1.67
N TYR A 90 -21.49 -6.85 -2.15
CA TYR A 90 -21.31 -7.13 -3.57
C TYR A 90 -21.70 -8.57 -3.98
N GLY A 91 -22.15 -9.38 -3.05
CA GLY A 91 -22.41 -10.79 -3.25
C GLY A 91 -21.11 -11.63 -3.30
N ARG A 92 -21.29 -12.94 -3.11
CA ARG A 92 -20.17 -13.91 -2.99
C ARG A 92 -19.25 -13.94 -4.21
N ARG A 93 -19.82 -13.87 -5.41
CA ARG A 93 -19.05 -13.93 -6.67
C ARG A 93 -18.08 -12.75 -6.77
N SER A 94 -18.55 -11.53 -6.58
CA SER A 94 -17.73 -10.32 -6.69
C SER A 94 -16.69 -10.26 -5.56
N ALA A 95 -17.09 -10.57 -4.31
CA ALA A 95 -16.19 -10.65 -3.17
C ALA A 95 -15.04 -11.65 -3.40
N ARG A 96 -15.35 -12.82 -3.96
CA ARG A 96 -14.36 -13.83 -4.30
C ARG A 96 -13.38 -13.36 -5.38
N LEU A 97 -13.87 -12.69 -6.43
CA LEU A 97 -13.01 -12.10 -7.47
C LEU A 97 -12.06 -11.05 -6.87
N MET A 98 -12.56 -10.15 -6.03
CA MET A 98 -11.73 -9.15 -5.33
C MET A 98 -10.65 -9.80 -4.47
N TRP A 99 -11.01 -10.84 -3.73
CA TRP A 99 -10.11 -11.57 -2.84
C TRP A 99 -9.01 -12.34 -3.58
N GLU A 100 -9.40 -13.15 -4.57
CA GLU A 100 -8.49 -13.95 -5.37
C GLU A 100 -7.54 -13.08 -6.19
N ALA A 101 -8.05 -11.99 -6.79
CA ALA A 101 -7.21 -11.04 -7.53
C ALA A 101 -6.19 -10.34 -6.62
N SER A 102 -6.58 -9.95 -5.40
CA SER A 102 -5.66 -9.35 -4.42
C SER A 102 -4.58 -10.35 -3.99
N ARG A 103 -4.96 -11.61 -3.70
CA ARG A 103 -4.02 -12.67 -3.35
C ARG A 103 -3.04 -12.94 -4.49
N ARG A 104 -3.56 -13.06 -5.71
CA ARG A 104 -2.73 -13.26 -6.92
C ARG A 104 -1.76 -12.12 -7.13
N ALA A 105 -2.23 -10.88 -6.99
CA ALA A 105 -1.39 -9.70 -7.16
C ALA A 105 -0.27 -9.61 -6.11
N ALA A 106 -0.52 -10.00 -4.86
CA ALA A 106 0.49 -10.07 -3.82
C ALA A 106 1.61 -11.07 -4.20
N LEU A 107 1.23 -12.27 -4.66
CA LEU A 107 2.17 -13.30 -5.13
C LEU A 107 2.95 -12.84 -6.36
N ASP A 108 2.27 -12.29 -7.36
CA ASP A 108 2.87 -11.83 -8.60
C ASP A 108 3.80 -10.64 -8.37
N PHE A 109 3.47 -9.73 -7.44
CA PHE A 109 4.36 -8.64 -7.06
C PHE A 109 5.63 -9.14 -6.37
N THR A 110 5.52 -10.13 -5.47
CA THR A 110 6.70 -10.74 -4.85
C THR A 110 7.58 -11.46 -5.87
N ALA A 111 6.98 -12.17 -6.83
CA ALA A 111 7.68 -12.78 -7.94
C ALA A 111 8.37 -11.74 -8.84
N LEU A 112 7.71 -10.60 -9.10
CA LEU A 112 8.29 -9.48 -9.84
C LEU A 112 9.54 -8.94 -9.13
N MET A 113 9.49 -8.69 -7.83
CA MET A 113 10.65 -8.18 -7.06
C MET A 113 11.85 -9.13 -7.17
N ARG A 114 11.61 -10.44 -7.07
CA ARG A 114 12.67 -11.46 -7.23
C ARG A 114 13.24 -11.48 -8.66
N ARG A 115 12.38 -11.49 -9.68
CA ARG A 115 12.77 -11.48 -11.10
C ARG A 115 13.58 -10.24 -11.47
N LEU A 116 13.24 -9.08 -10.90
CA LEU A 116 13.97 -7.83 -11.12
C LEU A 116 15.26 -7.72 -10.29
N GLY A 117 15.53 -8.66 -9.40
CA GLY A 117 16.69 -8.60 -8.50
C GLY A 117 16.66 -7.40 -7.54
N VAL A 118 15.48 -6.88 -7.21
CA VAL A 118 15.34 -5.70 -6.33
C VAL A 118 15.69 -6.07 -4.90
N ARG A 119 16.77 -5.48 -4.39
CA ARG A 119 17.25 -5.71 -3.01
C ARG A 119 16.47 -4.86 -2.01
N CYS A 120 15.21 -5.24 -1.75
CA CYS A 120 14.29 -4.55 -0.85
C CYS A 120 14.00 -5.34 0.45
N GLY A 121 14.81 -6.33 0.81
CA GLY A 121 14.58 -7.12 2.02
C GLY A 121 13.27 -7.90 2.00
N LEU A 122 12.83 -8.35 0.82
CA LEU A 122 11.60 -9.11 0.64
C LEU A 122 11.65 -10.43 1.40
N GLU A 123 10.71 -10.62 2.31
CA GLU A 123 10.55 -11.83 3.13
C GLU A 123 9.08 -12.25 3.13
N ARG A 124 8.83 -13.56 3.22
CA ARG A 124 7.47 -14.07 3.46
C ARG A 124 6.97 -13.57 4.81
N CYS A 125 5.70 -13.19 4.86
CA CYS A 125 5.07 -12.70 6.07
C CYS A 125 3.57 -12.98 5.99
N ASP A 126 3.10 -14.05 6.64
CA ASP A 126 1.67 -14.33 6.71
C ASP A 126 0.98 -13.30 7.60
N LEU A 127 -0.30 -13.06 7.38
CA LEU A 127 -1.09 -12.16 8.24
C LEU A 127 -1.94 -12.98 9.20
N VAL A 128 -1.88 -12.65 10.49
CA VAL A 128 -2.77 -13.22 11.52
C VAL A 128 -3.62 -12.11 12.12
N ALA A 129 -4.91 -12.13 11.87
CA ALA A 129 -5.86 -11.31 12.62
C ALA A 129 -6.15 -11.99 13.96
N ILE A 130 -6.03 -11.24 15.07
CA ILE A 130 -6.24 -11.75 16.42
C ILE A 130 -7.49 -11.15 17.06
N ALA A 131 -8.17 -11.94 17.89
CA ALA A 131 -9.31 -11.52 18.73
C ALA A 131 -8.87 -11.41 20.19
N ARG A 132 -9.10 -10.25 20.81
CA ARG A 132 -8.82 -9.99 22.21
C ARG A 132 -10.09 -9.85 23.06
N SER A 133 -11.23 -9.63 22.41
CA SER A 133 -12.57 -9.50 23.02
C SER A 133 -13.51 -10.56 22.44
N ASP A 134 -14.68 -10.74 23.09
CA ASP A 134 -15.76 -11.59 22.59
C ASP A 134 -16.32 -11.07 21.25
N GLU A 135 -16.36 -9.75 21.06
CA GLU A 135 -16.79 -9.12 19.83
C GLU A 135 -15.82 -9.39 18.66
N ASP A 136 -14.50 -9.30 18.92
CA ASP A 136 -13.48 -9.63 17.94
C ASP A 136 -13.57 -11.11 17.55
N GLU A 137 -13.74 -12.01 18.53
CA GLU A 137 -13.87 -13.45 18.30
C GLU A 137 -15.09 -13.77 17.44
N ALA A 138 -16.26 -13.21 17.78
CA ALA A 138 -17.47 -13.36 16.97
C ALA A 138 -17.26 -12.83 15.53
N THR A 139 -16.54 -11.73 15.39
CA THR A 139 -16.22 -11.14 14.08
C THR A 139 -15.31 -12.04 13.26
N LEU A 140 -14.24 -12.58 13.84
CA LEU A 140 -13.35 -13.52 13.16
C LEU A 140 -14.06 -14.86 12.87
N GLY A 141 -15.00 -15.29 13.72
CA GLY A 141 -15.84 -16.44 13.47
C GLY A 141 -16.72 -16.29 12.23
N ARG A 142 -17.34 -15.11 12.06
CA ARG A 142 -18.12 -14.79 10.85
C ARG A 142 -17.24 -14.75 9.61
N GLU A 143 -16.06 -14.12 9.70
CA GLU A 143 -15.09 -14.06 8.60
C GLU A 143 -14.61 -15.45 8.18
N ARG A 144 -14.26 -16.31 9.15
CA ARG A 144 -13.87 -17.71 8.89
C ARG A 144 -14.97 -18.47 8.16
N LYS A 145 -16.22 -18.32 8.64
CA LYS A 145 -17.37 -18.98 8.01
C LYS A 145 -17.56 -18.52 6.56
N ALA A 146 -17.57 -17.20 6.33
CA ALA A 146 -17.76 -16.63 5.00
C ALA A 146 -16.66 -17.06 4.02
N LEU A 147 -15.40 -17.08 4.45
CA LEU A 147 -14.27 -17.58 3.66
C LEU A 147 -14.44 -19.07 3.34
N GLY A 148 -14.77 -19.91 4.33
CA GLY A 148 -15.02 -21.34 4.14
C GLY A 148 -16.17 -21.63 3.17
N ASP A 149 -17.29 -20.92 3.31
CA ASP A 149 -18.46 -21.02 2.42
C ASP A 149 -18.12 -20.61 0.97
N ALA A 150 -17.11 -19.75 0.80
CA ALA A 150 -16.60 -19.33 -0.52
C ALA A 150 -15.47 -20.22 -1.05
N GLY A 151 -15.06 -21.27 -0.33
CA GLY A 151 -13.94 -22.14 -0.71
C GLY A 151 -12.58 -21.46 -0.63
N LEU A 152 -12.42 -20.48 0.27
CA LEU A 152 -11.18 -19.73 0.49
C LEU A 152 -10.50 -20.21 1.78
N ASP A 153 -9.19 -20.46 1.69
CA ASP A 153 -8.42 -20.98 2.82
C ASP A 153 -8.13 -19.91 3.88
N ALA A 154 -8.45 -20.24 5.12
CA ALA A 154 -8.03 -19.51 6.30
C ALA A 154 -7.82 -20.47 7.47
N VAL A 155 -6.71 -20.30 8.20
CA VAL A 155 -6.35 -21.21 9.29
C VAL A 155 -6.75 -20.58 10.62
N TRP A 156 -7.62 -21.26 11.36
CA TRP A 156 -7.97 -20.87 12.72
C TRP A 156 -6.88 -21.24 13.71
N LEU A 157 -6.51 -20.30 14.57
CA LEU A 157 -5.54 -20.47 15.64
C LEU A 157 -6.27 -20.29 16.97
N ASN A 158 -6.18 -21.27 17.86
CA ASN A 158 -6.66 -21.12 19.22
C ASN A 158 -5.64 -20.38 20.10
N ALA A 159 -6.03 -20.04 21.32
CA ALA A 159 -5.18 -19.30 22.26
C ALA A 159 -3.81 -19.96 22.49
N GLY A 160 -3.76 -21.28 22.67
CA GLY A 160 -2.52 -22.02 22.89
C GLY A 160 -1.56 -21.92 21.70
N ARG A 161 -2.05 -21.99 20.47
CA ARG A 161 -1.23 -21.80 19.26
C ARG A 161 -0.74 -20.36 19.12
N LEU A 162 -1.55 -19.36 19.45
CA LEU A 162 -1.14 -17.95 19.41
C LEU A 162 -0.03 -17.67 20.41
N SER A 163 -0.17 -18.14 21.64
CA SER A 163 0.87 -18.02 22.67
C SER A 163 2.17 -18.71 22.25
N HIS A 164 2.09 -19.96 21.79
CA HIS A 164 3.27 -20.75 21.40
C HIS A 164 3.95 -20.19 20.13
N GLU A 165 3.18 -19.87 19.07
CA GLU A 165 3.77 -19.48 17.79
C GLU A 165 4.15 -18.00 17.74
N LEU A 166 3.39 -17.10 18.40
CA LEU A 166 3.52 -15.65 18.27
C LEU A 166 3.93 -14.95 19.58
N GLY A 167 3.93 -15.65 20.72
CA GLY A 167 4.17 -15.04 22.03
C GLY A 167 3.06 -14.04 22.42
N ILE A 168 1.83 -14.23 21.93
CA ILE A 168 0.72 -13.30 22.12
C ILE A 168 -0.39 -13.99 22.89
N GLU A 169 -0.90 -13.32 23.93
CA GLU A 169 -2.11 -13.72 24.61
C GLU A 169 -3.33 -13.13 23.91
N ALA A 170 -4.09 -13.99 23.25
CA ALA A 170 -5.36 -13.64 22.60
C ALA A 170 -6.28 -14.87 22.60
N ARG A 171 -7.58 -14.64 22.42
CA ARG A 171 -8.61 -15.70 22.46
C ARG A 171 -8.51 -16.64 21.26
N CYS A 172 -8.36 -16.06 20.09
CA CYS A 172 -8.20 -16.82 18.84
C CYS A 172 -7.54 -15.93 17.77
N GLY A 173 -7.22 -16.53 16.63
CA GLY A 173 -6.73 -15.82 15.45
C GLY A 173 -7.12 -16.50 14.15
N LEU A 174 -7.09 -15.72 13.08
CA LEU A 174 -7.33 -16.18 11.72
C LEU A 174 -6.12 -15.85 10.85
N ARG A 175 -5.41 -16.90 10.37
CA ARG A 175 -4.22 -16.75 9.52
C ARG A 175 -4.58 -16.78 8.05
N ALA A 176 -4.15 -15.77 7.32
CA ALA A 176 -4.13 -15.71 5.88
C ALA A 176 -2.70 -15.83 5.36
N GLY A 177 -2.44 -16.86 4.56
CA GLY A 177 -1.13 -17.12 3.96
C GLY A 177 -0.93 -16.40 2.63
N GLY A 178 0.36 -16.27 2.23
CA GLY A 178 0.74 -15.70 0.93
C GLY A 178 1.06 -14.20 0.96
N GLY A 179 1.14 -13.61 2.14
CA GLY A 179 1.65 -12.27 2.34
C GLY A 179 3.18 -12.19 2.35
N ALA A 180 3.69 -10.97 2.35
CA ALA A 180 5.12 -10.68 2.46
C ALA A 180 5.35 -9.32 3.12
N ARG A 181 6.60 -9.03 3.48
CA ARG A 181 7.06 -7.71 3.92
C ARG A 181 8.32 -7.32 3.17
N LEU A 182 8.56 -6.02 3.05
CA LEU A 182 9.74 -5.48 2.38
C LEU A 182 10.01 -4.04 2.84
N ASP A 183 11.16 -3.49 2.43
CA ASP A 183 11.40 -2.05 2.44
C ASP A 183 10.68 -1.43 1.23
N PRO A 184 9.58 -0.68 1.45
CA PRO A 184 8.76 -0.17 0.35
C PRO A 184 9.45 0.93 -0.45
N TYR A 185 10.37 1.69 0.18
CA TYR A 185 11.14 2.70 -0.52
C TYR A 185 12.14 2.06 -1.49
N ARG A 186 12.90 1.03 -1.03
CA ARG A 186 13.83 0.27 -1.90
C ARG A 186 13.09 -0.45 -3.01
N ALA A 187 11.92 -1.01 -2.74
CA ALA A 187 11.07 -1.63 -3.76
C ALA A 187 10.67 -0.60 -4.84
N CYS A 188 10.17 0.56 -4.43
CA CYS A 188 9.76 1.63 -5.34
C CYS A 188 10.90 2.11 -6.23
N VAL A 189 12.05 2.43 -5.63
CA VAL A 189 13.27 2.85 -6.36
C VAL A 189 13.75 1.75 -7.32
N GLY A 190 13.70 0.49 -6.88
CA GLY A 190 14.10 -0.65 -7.72
C GLY A 190 13.20 -0.82 -8.94
N VAL A 191 11.89 -0.72 -8.75
CA VAL A 191 10.92 -0.79 -9.86
C VAL A 191 11.05 0.41 -10.79
N ALA A 192 11.26 1.62 -10.26
CA ALA A 192 11.50 2.81 -11.08
C ALA A 192 12.74 2.65 -11.97
N ARG A 193 13.84 2.12 -11.43
CA ARG A 193 15.04 1.80 -12.22
C ARG A 193 14.75 0.77 -13.31
N ALA A 194 13.99 -0.28 -12.99
CA ALA A 194 13.60 -1.29 -13.97
C ALA A 194 12.68 -0.72 -15.06
N ALA A 195 11.79 0.22 -14.73
CA ALA A 195 10.97 0.94 -15.69
C ALA A 195 11.83 1.80 -16.63
N ALA A 196 12.78 2.56 -16.08
CA ALA A 196 13.71 3.37 -16.88
C ALA A 196 14.57 2.50 -17.80
N ALA A 197 15.06 1.34 -17.33
CA ALA A 197 15.79 0.37 -18.15
C ALA A 197 14.94 -0.23 -19.29
N ARG A 198 13.60 -0.15 -19.20
CA ARG A 198 12.65 -0.52 -20.25
C ARG A 198 12.21 0.66 -21.12
N GLY A 199 12.88 1.83 -20.98
CA GLY A 199 12.60 3.01 -21.79
C GLY A 199 11.56 3.97 -21.21
N ALA A 200 11.04 3.76 -20.01
CA ALA A 200 10.20 4.74 -19.33
C ALA A 200 11.01 6.00 -19.00
N ARG A 201 10.51 7.17 -19.38
CA ARG A 201 11.10 8.47 -19.02
C ARG A 201 10.54 8.91 -17.67
N ILE A 202 11.43 9.09 -16.70
CA ILE A 202 11.05 9.43 -15.31
C ILE A 202 11.56 10.83 -15.00
N PHE A 203 10.69 11.66 -14.39
CA PHE A 203 10.99 13.03 -14.02
C PHE A 203 10.57 13.29 -12.58
N GLU A 204 11.51 13.77 -11.77
CA GLU A 204 11.28 14.25 -10.40
C GLU A 204 11.08 15.79 -10.40
N GLN A 205 10.52 16.30 -9.29
CA GLN A 205 10.25 17.75 -9.12
C GLN A 205 9.48 18.34 -10.32
N SER A 206 8.55 17.55 -10.85
CA SER A 206 7.82 17.78 -12.07
C SER A 206 6.33 17.53 -11.85
N ALA A 207 5.72 18.39 -11.04
CA ALA A 207 4.30 18.32 -10.74
C ALA A 207 3.44 18.51 -11.99
N ALA A 208 2.46 17.65 -12.21
CA ALA A 208 1.37 17.90 -13.12
C ALA A 208 0.44 18.95 -12.49
N ASN A 209 0.27 20.09 -13.15
CA ASN A 209 -0.53 21.21 -12.64
C ASN A 209 -1.95 21.19 -13.19
N ARG A 210 -2.13 20.68 -14.40
CA ARG A 210 -3.42 20.57 -15.09
C ARG A 210 -3.40 19.43 -16.09
N VAL A 211 -4.55 18.79 -16.30
CA VAL A 211 -4.76 17.84 -17.38
C VAL A 211 -5.92 18.36 -18.23
N ARG A 212 -5.66 18.58 -19.50
CA ARG A 212 -6.70 18.86 -20.50
C ARG A 212 -6.92 17.61 -21.36
N TRP A 213 -8.10 17.40 -21.84
CA TRP A 213 -8.39 16.32 -22.77
C TRP A 213 -9.16 16.83 -23.99
N GLY A 214 -8.90 16.21 -25.11
CA GLY A 214 -9.57 16.46 -26.37
C GLY A 214 -10.12 15.17 -26.99
N ARG A 215 -10.43 15.23 -28.26
CA ARG A 215 -10.98 14.08 -28.98
C ARG A 215 -9.99 12.92 -29.11
N THR A 216 -8.69 13.20 -29.19
CA THR A 216 -7.66 12.20 -29.53
C THR A 216 -6.70 11.86 -28.39
N GLY A 217 -6.82 12.50 -27.23
CA GLY A 217 -5.91 12.28 -26.12
C GLY A 217 -5.93 13.38 -25.05
N VAL A 218 -4.84 13.49 -24.34
CA VAL A 218 -4.66 14.42 -23.22
C VAL A 218 -3.42 15.28 -23.41
N GLU A 219 -3.42 16.45 -22.78
CA GLU A 219 -2.26 17.30 -22.56
C GLU A 219 -2.09 17.51 -21.05
N VAL A 220 -0.92 17.13 -20.52
CA VAL A 220 -0.55 17.32 -19.12
C VAL A 220 0.38 18.53 -19.02
N GLU A 221 -0.07 19.57 -18.33
CA GLU A 221 0.68 20.80 -18.11
C GLU A 221 1.57 20.65 -16.87
N THR A 222 2.84 21.03 -17.01
CA THR A 222 3.81 21.14 -15.93
C THR A 222 4.49 22.51 -15.96
N ARG A 223 5.26 22.84 -14.92
CA ARG A 223 6.12 24.05 -14.97
C ARG A 223 7.22 23.97 -16.03
N GLY A 224 7.60 22.77 -16.46
CA GLY A 224 8.63 22.54 -17.46
C GLY A 224 8.14 22.51 -18.90
N GLY A 225 6.83 22.60 -19.11
CA GLY A 225 6.19 22.53 -20.43
C GLY A 225 5.04 21.52 -20.49
N PRO A 226 4.34 21.40 -21.62
CA PRO A 226 3.26 20.45 -21.84
C PRO A 226 3.75 19.08 -22.27
N ILE A 227 2.99 18.06 -21.96
CA ILE A 227 3.20 16.69 -22.45
C ILE A 227 1.92 16.23 -23.13
N ALA A 228 1.99 15.96 -24.42
CA ALA A 228 0.89 15.36 -25.18
C ALA A 228 0.93 13.83 -25.07
N ALA A 229 -0.22 13.19 -24.81
CA ALA A 229 -0.32 11.74 -24.75
C ALA A 229 -1.70 11.22 -25.18
N ARG A 230 -1.78 9.92 -25.51
CA ARG A 230 -3.08 9.26 -25.79
C ARG A 230 -3.90 9.07 -24.53
N ALA A 231 -3.22 8.83 -23.39
CA ALA A 231 -3.88 8.66 -22.10
C ALA A 231 -3.00 9.15 -20.96
N VAL A 232 -3.63 9.47 -19.83
CA VAL A 232 -2.97 9.75 -18.56
C VAL A 232 -3.39 8.73 -17.50
N VAL A 233 -2.42 8.27 -16.71
CA VAL A 233 -2.66 7.45 -15.51
C VAL A 233 -2.45 8.33 -14.28
N ILE A 234 -3.46 8.38 -13.42
CA ILE A 234 -3.40 9.08 -12.13
C ILE A 234 -3.13 8.05 -11.02
N ALA A 235 -1.92 8.09 -10.47
CA ALA A 235 -1.41 7.16 -9.45
C ALA A 235 -0.91 7.90 -8.20
N THR A 236 -1.66 8.91 -7.76
CA THR A 236 -1.32 9.85 -6.68
C THR A 236 -1.82 9.41 -5.30
N ALA A 237 -2.08 8.12 -5.09
CA ALA A 237 -2.72 7.48 -3.94
C ALA A 237 -4.18 7.89 -3.76
N GLY A 238 -4.50 9.17 -3.73
CA GLY A 238 -5.84 9.74 -3.74
C GLY A 238 -6.04 10.71 -4.90
N PRO A 239 -7.26 11.20 -5.09
CA PRO A 239 -7.51 12.25 -6.07
C PRO A 239 -6.63 13.45 -5.71
N ALA A 240 -5.73 13.80 -6.61
CA ALA A 240 -4.92 15.00 -6.46
C ALA A 240 -5.84 16.23 -6.56
N PRO A 241 -5.38 17.43 -6.21
CA PRO A 241 -6.19 18.65 -6.41
C PRO A 241 -6.76 18.78 -7.82
N LEU A 242 -6.14 18.11 -8.80
CA LEU A 242 -6.59 18.07 -10.20
C LEU A 242 -7.95 17.37 -10.40
N PHE A 243 -8.38 16.53 -9.47
CA PHE A 243 -9.58 15.68 -9.59
C PHE A 243 -10.42 15.73 -8.31
N SER A 244 -10.64 16.92 -7.76
CA SER A 244 -11.43 17.13 -6.53
C SER A 244 -12.84 16.53 -6.58
N SER A 245 -13.45 16.46 -7.76
CA SER A 245 -14.75 15.81 -7.97
C SER A 245 -14.77 14.32 -7.61
N LEU A 246 -13.60 13.66 -7.58
CA LEU A 246 -13.47 12.25 -7.20
C LEU A 246 -13.21 12.05 -5.70
N GLU A 247 -12.97 13.10 -4.92
CA GLU A 247 -12.68 12.99 -3.48
C GLU A 247 -13.80 12.31 -2.69
N ARG A 248 -15.06 12.49 -3.15
CA ARG A 248 -16.24 11.82 -2.56
C ARG A 248 -16.20 10.29 -2.59
N HIS A 249 -15.34 9.71 -3.43
CA HIS A 249 -15.18 8.25 -3.54
C HIS A 249 -14.14 7.69 -2.58
N PHE A 250 -13.50 8.54 -1.77
CA PHE A 250 -12.37 8.12 -0.95
C PHE A 250 -12.41 8.75 0.44
N ASN A 251 -12.00 7.95 1.42
CA ASN A 251 -11.70 8.42 2.77
C ASN A 251 -10.19 8.70 2.85
N ARG A 252 -9.82 9.87 3.35
CA ARG A 252 -8.42 10.23 3.61
C ARG A 252 -8.20 10.29 5.12
N ARG A 253 -7.19 9.56 5.60
CA ARG A 253 -6.83 9.49 7.02
C ARG A 253 -5.33 9.64 7.21
N HIS A 254 -4.91 10.12 8.37
CA HIS A 254 -3.54 9.97 8.85
C HIS A 254 -3.42 8.68 9.63
N THR A 255 -2.47 7.84 9.24
CA THR A 255 -2.04 6.64 9.95
C THR A 255 -0.69 6.91 10.57
N TYR A 256 -0.47 6.43 11.79
CA TYR A 256 0.78 6.62 12.51
C TYR A 256 1.56 5.32 12.59
N LEU A 257 2.89 5.47 12.63
CA LEU A 257 3.80 4.33 12.74
C LEU A 257 4.81 4.61 13.83
N ALA A 258 5.09 3.58 14.63
CA ALA A 258 6.13 3.58 15.63
C ALA A 258 7.05 2.39 15.42
N LEU A 259 8.35 2.61 15.60
CA LEU A 259 9.39 1.60 15.41
C LEU A 259 10.31 1.56 16.62
N THR A 260 10.48 0.36 17.20
CA THR A 260 11.44 0.15 18.30
C THR A 260 12.89 0.26 17.81
N PRO A 261 13.87 0.43 18.68
CA PRO A 261 15.26 0.07 18.36
C PRO A 261 15.38 -1.43 18.01
N PRO A 262 16.50 -1.87 17.40
CA PRO A 262 16.76 -3.31 17.23
C PRO A 262 16.71 -4.01 18.59
N LEU A 263 15.88 -5.04 18.70
CA LEU A 263 15.69 -5.77 19.94
C LEU A 263 16.82 -6.80 20.12
N GLU A 264 17.20 -7.04 21.38
CA GLU A 264 18.17 -8.07 21.72
C GLU A 264 17.72 -9.48 21.34
N GLY A 265 18.68 -10.36 21.06
CA GLY A 265 18.42 -11.72 20.57
C GLY A 265 17.55 -12.57 21.52
N ALA A 266 17.74 -12.41 22.84
CA ALA A 266 16.93 -13.11 23.85
C ALA A 266 15.47 -12.66 23.80
N LEU A 267 15.24 -11.35 23.74
CA LEU A 267 13.89 -10.77 23.62
C LEU A 267 13.21 -11.18 22.31
N ARG A 268 13.94 -11.11 21.17
CA ARG A 268 13.41 -11.53 19.87
C ARG A 268 12.89 -12.97 19.85
N ARG A 269 13.54 -13.89 20.56
CA ARG A 269 13.10 -15.28 20.65
C ARG A 269 11.77 -15.43 21.41
N ARG A 270 11.53 -14.62 22.43
CA ARG A 270 10.30 -14.64 23.23
C ARG A 270 9.08 -14.11 22.46
N LEU A 271 9.30 -13.24 21.48
CA LEU A 271 8.23 -12.66 20.66
C LEU A 271 7.69 -13.67 19.59
N GLY A 272 8.08 -14.93 19.60
CA GLY A 272 7.61 -15.96 18.68
C GLY A 272 8.15 -15.82 17.24
N ARG A 273 7.40 -16.31 16.25
CA ARG A 273 7.79 -16.35 14.82
C ARG A 273 7.97 -14.94 14.25
N ASN A 274 8.92 -14.80 13.34
CA ASN A 274 9.21 -13.53 12.67
C ASN A 274 8.62 -13.40 11.26
N ASP A 275 8.06 -14.48 10.71
CA ASP A 275 7.46 -14.55 9.37
C ASP A 275 5.94 -14.31 9.39
N VAL A 276 5.46 -13.61 10.41
CA VAL A 276 4.06 -13.26 10.62
C VAL A 276 3.92 -11.79 10.95
N ALA A 277 2.94 -11.13 10.35
CA ALA A 277 2.40 -9.86 10.79
C ALA A 277 1.10 -10.10 11.55
N VAL A 278 0.86 -9.34 12.61
CA VAL A 278 -0.33 -9.44 13.43
C VAL A 278 -1.24 -8.25 13.14
N SER A 279 -2.52 -8.50 12.95
CA SER A 279 -3.56 -7.46 12.89
C SER A 279 -4.46 -7.59 14.12
N ALA A 280 -4.55 -6.55 14.94
CA ALA A 280 -5.38 -6.50 16.13
C ALA A 280 -6.51 -5.49 15.97
N GLY A 281 -7.69 -5.81 16.52
CA GLY A 281 -8.87 -4.97 16.56
C GLY A 281 -9.83 -5.19 15.39
N ALA A 282 -11.12 -5.29 15.72
CA ALA A 282 -12.19 -5.49 14.73
C ALA A 282 -12.56 -4.19 14.00
N GLY A 283 -12.33 -3.02 14.61
CA GLY A 283 -12.72 -1.71 14.07
C GLY A 283 -11.58 -1.06 13.28
N GLU A 284 -10.59 -0.52 13.95
CA GLU A 284 -9.41 0.10 13.34
C GLU A 284 -8.23 -0.86 13.41
N PRO A 285 -7.78 -1.41 12.28
CA PRO A 285 -6.71 -2.40 12.29
C PRO A 285 -5.39 -1.77 12.79
N ARG A 286 -4.73 -2.49 13.69
CA ARG A 286 -3.34 -2.25 14.07
C ARG A 286 -2.50 -3.34 13.44
N PHE A 287 -1.50 -2.96 12.65
CA PHE A 287 -0.58 -3.93 12.05
C PHE A 287 0.74 -3.91 12.80
N VAL A 288 1.12 -5.07 13.31
CA VAL A 288 2.43 -5.26 13.95
C VAL A 288 3.24 -6.23 13.11
N SER A 289 4.45 -5.82 12.74
CA SER A 289 5.38 -6.65 11.99
C SER A 289 6.80 -6.48 12.51
N ARG A 290 7.71 -7.34 12.07
CA ARG A 290 9.14 -7.22 12.38
C ARG A 290 9.91 -6.77 11.16
N THR A 291 10.90 -5.93 11.36
CA THR A 291 11.88 -5.63 10.34
C THR A 291 12.98 -6.68 10.31
N ARG A 292 13.74 -6.74 9.23
CA ARG A 292 14.85 -7.69 9.07
C ARG A 292 15.94 -7.53 10.13
N ASP A 293 16.20 -6.32 10.62
CA ASP A 293 17.15 -6.01 11.69
C ASP A 293 16.59 -6.24 13.09
N GLY A 294 15.38 -6.81 13.21
CA GLY A 294 14.80 -7.27 14.47
C GLY A 294 14.10 -6.19 15.29
N ARG A 295 13.61 -5.12 14.65
CA ARG A 295 12.74 -4.12 15.27
C ARG A 295 11.28 -4.55 15.19
N LEU A 296 10.46 -4.05 16.10
CA LEU A 296 9.00 -4.11 15.96
C LEU A 296 8.50 -2.82 15.34
N LEU A 297 7.71 -2.95 14.28
CA LEU A 297 6.97 -1.88 13.63
C LEU A 297 5.48 -2.06 13.95
N ILE A 298 4.86 -1.03 14.52
CA ILE A 298 3.42 -0.95 14.68
C ILE A 298 2.87 0.19 13.84
N ALA A 299 1.81 -0.06 13.08
CA ALA A 299 1.09 0.90 12.27
C ALA A 299 -0.39 0.94 12.67
N GLY A 300 -1.00 2.12 12.71
CA GLY A 300 -2.42 2.30 13.02
C GLY A 300 -2.69 3.63 13.72
N GLY A 301 -3.75 3.68 14.53
CA GLY A 301 -4.17 4.91 15.20
C GLY A 301 -4.74 5.93 14.22
N ASP A 302 -5.40 5.44 13.20
CA ASP A 302 -5.95 6.24 12.12
C ASP A 302 -6.86 7.35 12.64
N GLN A 303 -6.74 8.53 12.06
CA GLN A 303 -7.63 9.65 12.37
C GLN A 303 -7.89 10.50 11.11
N PRO A 304 -8.97 11.28 11.11
CA PRO A 304 -9.21 12.24 10.03
C PRO A 304 -8.02 13.17 9.80
N GLN A 305 -7.99 13.82 8.65
CA GLN A 305 -6.89 14.72 8.29
C GLN A 305 -6.62 15.75 9.39
N VAL A 306 -5.36 15.81 9.83
CA VAL A 306 -4.88 16.75 10.83
C VAL A 306 -4.29 17.97 10.15
N ALA A 307 -4.57 19.16 10.66
CA ALA A 307 -3.95 20.40 10.17
C ALA A 307 -2.42 20.34 10.33
N ASP A 308 -1.67 20.80 9.33
CA ASP A 308 -0.20 20.68 9.28
C ASP A 308 0.48 21.24 10.55
N ARG A 309 -0.02 22.33 11.12
CA ARG A 309 0.50 22.93 12.37
C ARG A 309 0.40 22.01 13.60
N LEU A 310 -0.57 21.08 13.63
CA LEU A 310 -0.81 20.15 14.73
C LEU A 310 -0.12 18.80 14.51
N ARG A 311 0.28 18.51 13.26
CA ARG A 311 0.84 17.23 12.86
C ARG A 311 2.05 16.79 13.68
N PRO A 312 3.07 17.62 13.98
CA PRO A 312 4.21 17.20 14.80
C PRO A 312 3.80 16.75 16.21
N ARG A 313 2.87 17.48 16.85
CA ARG A 313 2.35 17.11 18.17
C ARG A 313 1.55 15.80 18.12
N SER A 314 0.72 15.62 17.08
CA SER A 314 -0.04 14.39 16.86
C SER A 314 0.87 13.18 16.66
N VAL A 315 1.96 13.33 15.91
CA VAL A 315 2.95 12.26 15.72
C VAL A 315 3.55 11.82 17.06
N ILE A 316 3.98 12.75 17.92
CA ILE A 316 4.55 12.41 19.22
C ILE A 316 3.53 11.67 20.08
N GLN A 317 2.31 12.21 20.21
CA GLN A 317 1.26 11.62 21.02
C GLN A 317 0.87 10.21 20.52
N ARG A 318 0.66 10.07 19.22
CA ARG A 318 0.27 8.79 18.61
C ARG A 318 1.39 7.75 18.65
N THR A 319 2.64 8.17 18.51
CA THR A 319 3.79 7.27 18.70
C THR A 319 3.79 6.68 20.11
N GLY A 320 3.59 7.50 21.15
CA GLY A 320 3.47 7.02 22.53
C GLY A 320 2.31 6.06 22.74
N GLN A 321 1.13 6.37 22.16
CA GLN A 321 -0.03 5.49 22.20
C GLN A 321 0.23 4.13 21.54
N LEU A 322 0.83 4.14 20.34
CA LEU A 322 1.17 2.90 19.61
C LEU A 322 2.18 2.06 20.37
N MET A 323 3.19 2.68 21.01
CA MET A 323 4.15 1.95 21.85
C MET A 323 3.49 1.34 23.08
N TYR A 324 2.51 2.03 23.69
CA TYR A 324 1.72 1.46 24.76
C TYR A 324 0.88 0.28 24.29
N GLU A 325 0.16 0.40 23.15
CA GLU A 325 -0.62 -0.69 22.56
C GLU A 325 0.28 -1.90 22.21
N LEU A 326 1.48 -1.65 21.73
CA LEU A 326 2.48 -2.68 21.45
C LEU A 326 2.96 -3.39 22.72
N SER A 327 3.10 -2.67 23.83
CA SER A 327 3.46 -3.27 25.13
C SER A 327 2.33 -4.08 25.76
N LEU A 328 1.08 -3.78 25.42
CA LEU A 328 -0.08 -4.62 25.79
C LEU A 328 -0.14 -5.92 25.00
N LEU A 329 0.45 -5.94 23.79
CA LEU A 329 0.53 -7.12 22.95
C LEU A 329 1.75 -7.99 23.30
N TYR A 330 2.86 -7.34 23.63
CA TYR A 330 4.14 -7.94 24.02
C TYR A 330 4.64 -7.29 25.32
N PRO A 331 4.25 -7.76 26.52
CA PRO A 331 4.63 -7.15 27.79
C PRO A 331 6.15 -7.03 27.99
N GLU A 332 6.91 -7.90 27.36
CA GLU A 332 8.39 -7.92 27.44
C GLU A 332 9.05 -6.68 26.86
N ILE A 333 8.37 -5.90 26.04
CA ILE A 333 8.92 -4.65 25.48
C ILE A 333 8.52 -3.42 26.29
N SER A 334 7.84 -3.59 27.43
CA SER A 334 7.45 -2.48 28.29
C SER A 334 8.68 -1.65 28.69
N GLY A 335 8.55 -0.32 28.59
CA GLY A 335 9.64 0.61 28.88
C GLY A 335 10.60 0.87 27.71
N ILE A 336 10.54 0.12 26.61
CA ILE A 336 11.34 0.40 25.43
C ILE A 336 10.84 1.67 24.76
N GLN A 337 11.72 2.66 24.60
CA GLN A 337 11.39 3.89 23.88
C GLN A 337 11.44 3.68 22.37
N PRO A 338 10.57 4.33 21.58
CA PRO A 338 10.63 4.23 20.13
C PRO A 338 11.91 4.88 19.59
N ASP A 339 12.47 4.29 18.55
CA ASP A 339 13.58 4.88 17.78
C ASP A 339 13.04 5.84 16.70
N TYR A 340 11.91 5.49 16.09
CA TYR A 340 11.22 6.31 15.09
C TYR A 340 9.72 6.41 15.40
N GLY A 341 9.15 7.59 15.10
CA GLY A 341 7.72 7.85 15.09
C GLY A 341 7.35 8.77 13.94
N TRP A 342 6.45 8.34 13.05
CA TRP A 342 6.03 9.16 11.90
C TRP A 342 4.58 8.88 11.53
N ASP A 343 4.07 9.66 10.60
CA ASP A 343 2.76 9.47 10.02
C ASP A 343 2.81 9.35 8.51
N THR A 344 1.77 8.80 7.93
CA THR A 344 1.52 8.77 6.50
C THR A 344 0.05 9.04 6.21
N VAL A 345 -0.25 9.42 4.99
CA VAL A 345 -1.63 9.55 4.53
C VAL A 345 -2.05 8.25 3.85
N VAL A 346 -3.12 7.66 4.36
CA VAL A 346 -3.81 6.53 3.75
C VAL A 346 -5.07 7.05 3.06
N VAL A 347 -5.24 6.68 1.81
CA VAL A 347 -6.45 6.96 1.04
C VAL A 347 -7.08 5.64 0.64
N GLU A 348 -8.34 5.48 0.93
CA GLU A 348 -9.06 4.23 0.76
C GLU A 348 -10.49 4.49 0.28
N ALA A 349 -11.00 3.66 -0.62
CA ALA A 349 -12.42 3.68 -0.91
C ALA A 349 -13.22 3.14 0.30
N PRO A 350 -14.48 3.57 0.51
CA PRO A 350 -15.26 3.19 1.69
C PRO A 350 -15.40 1.68 1.91
N ASP A 351 -15.33 0.91 0.84
CA ASP A 351 -15.41 -0.55 0.84
C ASP A 351 -14.06 -1.27 1.00
N GLY A 352 -12.95 -0.52 1.20
CA GLY A 352 -11.61 -1.08 1.37
C GLY A 352 -11.02 -1.77 0.12
N VAL A 353 -11.60 -1.53 -1.06
CA VAL A 353 -11.11 -2.05 -2.35
C VAL A 353 -10.64 -0.89 -3.21
N MET A 354 -9.44 -0.97 -3.75
CA MET A 354 -8.89 0.09 -4.60
C MET A 354 -9.74 0.32 -5.86
N CYS A 355 -9.67 1.54 -6.40
CA CYS A 355 -10.22 1.86 -7.72
C CYS A 355 -9.12 1.79 -8.78
N ALA A 356 -9.32 0.94 -9.80
CA ALA A 356 -8.43 0.84 -10.96
C ALA A 356 -9.25 0.81 -12.25
N GLY A 357 -9.06 1.79 -13.13
CA GLY A 357 -9.76 1.84 -14.42
C GLY A 357 -10.13 3.25 -14.88
N PRO A 358 -10.91 3.37 -15.96
CA PRO A 358 -11.42 4.64 -16.45
C PRO A 358 -12.55 5.17 -15.56
N HIS A 359 -12.80 6.47 -15.66
CA HIS A 359 -13.97 7.12 -15.07
C HIS A 359 -14.78 7.82 -16.16
N ARG A 360 -16.12 7.64 -16.15
CA ARG A 360 -17.03 8.09 -17.23
C ARG A 360 -16.90 9.58 -17.59
N ASN A 361 -16.60 10.42 -16.61
CA ASN A 361 -16.51 11.87 -16.79
C ASN A 361 -15.09 12.35 -17.17
N HIS A 362 -14.13 11.45 -17.33
CA HIS A 362 -12.74 11.78 -17.63
C HIS A 362 -12.24 10.91 -18.79
N PRO A 363 -12.57 11.27 -20.04
CA PRO A 363 -12.08 10.55 -21.22
C PRO A 363 -10.53 10.53 -21.25
N HIS A 364 -9.95 9.43 -21.72
CA HIS A 364 -8.50 9.21 -21.79
C HIS A 364 -7.76 9.19 -20.44
N HIS A 365 -8.49 9.20 -19.31
CA HIS A 365 -7.92 9.07 -17.99
C HIS A 365 -8.09 7.65 -17.46
N LEU A 366 -7.03 7.14 -16.89
CA LEU A 366 -7.00 5.89 -16.14
C LEU A 366 -6.59 6.20 -14.69
N PHE A 367 -7.26 5.64 -13.74
CA PHE A 367 -7.04 5.92 -12.32
C PHE A 367 -6.56 4.67 -11.60
N ALA A 368 -5.62 4.83 -10.69
CA ALA A 368 -5.17 3.83 -9.71
C ALA A 368 -5.13 4.50 -8.34
N LEU A 369 -6.24 4.48 -7.61
CA LEU A 369 -6.46 5.26 -6.40
C LEU A 369 -7.02 4.39 -5.27
N GLY A 370 -6.83 4.82 -4.03
CA GLY A 370 -7.49 4.22 -2.88
C GLY A 370 -6.95 2.84 -2.50
N ALA A 371 -5.65 2.61 -2.60
CA ALA A 371 -5.01 1.33 -2.27
C ALA A 371 -5.08 0.97 -0.78
N GLY A 372 -5.45 1.92 0.10
CA GLY A 372 -5.54 1.70 1.54
C GLY A 372 -4.19 1.25 2.13
N HIS A 373 -4.27 0.34 3.10
CA HIS A 373 -3.10 -0.27 3.73
C HIS A 373 -2.41 -1.34 2.87
N ASN A 374 -3.00 -1.78 1.76
CA ASN A 374 -2.41 -2.79 0.87
C ASN A 374 -1.67 -2.17 -0.33
N GLY A 375 -0.85 -1.15 -0.10
CA GLY A 375 -0.16 -0.42 -1.16
C GLY A 375 0.59 -1.29 -2.16
N PRO A 376 1.50 -2.20 -1.76
CA PRO A 376 2.33 -2.94 -2.71
C PRO A 376 1.56 -3.95 -3.58
N GLY A 377 0.66 -4.74 -2.99
CA GLY A 377 -0.17 -5.70 -3.73
C GLY A 377 -1.11 -4.99 -4.71
N SER A 378 -1.78 -3.94 -4.23
CA SER A 378 -2.68 -3.11 -5.03
C SER A 378 -1.96 -2.40 -6.18
N ALA A 379 -0.69 -2.00 -6.02
CA ALA A 379 0.09 -1.35 -7.07
C ALA A 379 0.26 -2.24 -8.30
N TYR A 380 0.55 -3.53 -8.10
CA TYR A 380 0.70 -4.46 -9.22
C TYR A 380 -0.64 -4.82 -9.87
N LEU A 381 -1.68 -5.04 -9.05
CA LEU A 381 -3.03 -5.27 -9.53
C LEU A 381 -3.52 -4.10 -10.40
N ALA A 382 -3.39 -2.86 -9.90
CA ALA A 382 -3.73 -1.66 -10.65
C ALA A 382 -3.00 -1.61 -11.99
N ALA A 383 -1.68 -1.77 -11.99
CA ALA A 383 -0.89 -1.70 -13.22
C ALA A 383 -1.35 -2.70 -14.28
N ARG A 384 -1.73 -3.93 -13.87
CA ARG A 384 -2.24 -4.96 -14.78
C ARG A 384 -3.62 -4.63 -15.33
N VAL A 385 -4.55 -4.20 -14.47
CA VAL A 385 -5.89 -3.77 -14.88
C VAL A 385 -5.79 -2.59 -15.85
N LEU A 386 -4.98 -1.57 -15.52
CA LEU A 386 -4.83 -0.38 -16.35
C LEU A 386 -4.20 -0.69 -17.71
N LEU A 387 -3.22 -1.60 -17.78
CA LEU A 387 -2.64 -2.02 -19.04
C LEU A 387 -3.68 -2.66 -19.96
N ARG A 388 -4.51 -3.58 -19.43
CA ARG A 388 -5.59 -4.20 -20.20
C ARG A 388 -6.58 -3.16 -20.70
N ARG A 389 -7.03 -2.25 -19.83
CA ARG A 389 -7.96 -1.17 -20.19
C ARG A 389 -7.39 -0.25 -21.27
N TYR A 390 -6.10 0.08 -21.17
CA TYR A 390 -5.40 0.88 -22.19
C TYR A 390 -5.33 0.17 -23.54
N ALA A 391 -5.11 -1.12 -23.54
CA ALA A 391 -5.07 -1.96 -24.76
C ALA A 391 -6.46 -2.28 -25.34
N GLY A 392 -7.54 -1.74 -24.78
CA GLY A 392 -8.91 -2.00 -25.22
C GLY A 392 -9.47 -3.35 -24.77
N GLY A 393 -8.76 -4.07 -23.87
CA GLY A 393 -9.18 -5.35 -23.32
C GLY A 393 -9.72 -5.24 -21.89
N ALA A 394 -10.25 -6.35 -21.41
CA ALA A 394 -10.61 -6.57 -20.01
C ALA A 394 -10.55 -8.07 -19.73
N GLU A 395 -10.18 -8.44 -18.52
CA GLU A 395 -10.36 -9.79 -18.00
C GLU A 395 -11.63 -9.86 -17.14
N PRO A 396 -12.30 -11.01 -17.06
CA PRO A 396 -13.39 -11.22 -16.12
C PRO A 396 -12.90 -10.87 -14.69
N GLY A 397 -13.63 -9.99 -14.02
CA GLY A 397 -13.27 -9.50 -12.68
C GLY A 397 -12.55 -8.15 -12.65
N ASP A 398 -12.12 -7.59 -13.79
CA ASP A 398 -11.57 -6.21 -13.80
C ASP A 398 -12.63 -5.16 -13.40
N GLU A 399 -13.91 -5.45 -13.64
CA GLU A 399 -15.03 -4.57 -13.31
C GLU A 399 -15.19 -4.34 -11.81
N VAL A 400 -14.83 -5.31 -10.96
CA VAL A 400 -14.93 -5.17 -9.50
C VAL A 400 -13.95 -4.16 -8.92
N PHE A 401 -13.00 -3.65 -9.71
CA PHE A 401 -12.07 -2.58 -9.34
C PHE A 401 -12.43 -1.24 -9.96
N GLY A 402 -13.51 -1.15 -10.72
CA GLY A 402 -14.00 0.10 -11.30
C GLY A 402 -14.61 1.06 -10.27
N PHE A 403 -14.89 2.30 -10.69
CA PHE A 403 -15.57 3.29 -9.84
C PHE A 403 -17.06 2.98 -9.63
N ASN A 404 -17.68 2.27 -10.55
CA ASN A 404 -19.10 1.90 -10.52
C ASN A 404 -19.25 0.38 -10.33
N ARG A 405 -18.46 -0.20 -9.43
CA ARG A 405 -18.59 -1.62 -9.06
C ARG A 405 -19.91 -1.86 -8.33
N ALA A 406 -20.64 -2.85 -8.78
CA ALA A 406 -21.87 -3.34 -8.18
C ALA A 406 -21.65 -4.75 -7.61
#